data_29c0a4fcae98e354309438e50a37ae36
#
_entry.id   29c0a4fcae98e354309438e50a37ae36
#
_cell.length_a   1.000
_cell.length_b   1.000
_cell.length_c   1.000
_cell.angle_alpha   90.00
_cell.angle_beta   90.00
_cell.angle_gamma   90.00
#
_symmetry.space_group_name_H-M   'P 1'
#
loop_
_entity.id
_entity.type
_entity.pdbx_description
1 polymer ?
#
loop_
_entity_poly.entity_id
_entity_poly.type
_entity_poly.pdbx_seq_one_letter_code
_entity_poly.pdbx_strand_id
1 'polypeptide(L)'
;MTSQGEESGQRNGQKLDDIVRDADEYYTYLKRKHVHETRLDVVVVGLVVWFASFAAIGFSALALYGRMIYYVAVAFSIAVVIGAAAGLVTYLIRRRRGSKFAELGVLLSKMKAGGASSEDGLRLMDAMHQAATAVKKRRLDSAFEYGVVAFALVALIGLNAATGALAGVIVYLYFRFEALREYERGEERYEDSKRELLQSL
;
A
#
# COMPACT_ATOMS: atom_id res chain seq x y z
N MET A 1 -43.63 30.44 8.97
CA MET A 1 -43.12 29.07 9.25
C MET A 1 -42.26 28.47 8.12
N THR A 2 -41.62 29.27 7.30
CA THR A 2 -40.89 28.88 6.08
C THR A 2 -39.36 28.98 6.17
N SER A 3 -38.78 29.57 7.21
CA SER A 3 -37.33 29.82 7.27
C SER A 3 -36.49 28.65 7.80
N GLN A 4 -37.07 27.76 8.62
CA GLN A 4 -36.32 26.62 9.18
C GLN A 4 -36.05 25.49 8.16
N GLY A 5 -36.88 25.32 7.16
CA GLY A 5 -36.70 24.29 6.12
C GLY A 5 -35.60 24.63 5.11
N GLU A 6 -35.42 25.90 4.81
CA GLU A 6 -34.37 26.38 3.87
C GLU A 6 -32.98 26.35 4.52
N GLU A 7 -32.88 26.68 5.81
CA GLU A 7 -31.59 26.60 6.53
C GLU A 7 -31.10 25.17 6.72
N SER A 8 -31.98 24.20 6.94
CA SER A 8 -31.60 22.80 7.06
C SER A 8 -31.15 22.20 5.73
N GLY A 9 -31.82 22.53 4.62
CA GLY A 9 -31.41 22.10 3.28
C GLY A 9 -30.04 22.67 2.86
N GLN A 10 -29.78 23.92 3.19
CA GLN A 10 -28.54 24.61 2.85
C GLN A 10 -27.34 24.04 3.67
N ARG A 11 -27.55 23.71 4.96
CA ARG A 11 -26.55 23.05 5.82
C ARG A 11 -26.20 21.65 5.34
N ASN A 12 -27.20 20.87 4.90
CA ASN A 12 -26.98 19.53 4.38
C ASN A 12 -26.22 19.54 3.04
N GLY A 13 -26.52 20.49 2.16
CA GLY A 13 -25.76 20.70 0.92
C GLY A 13 -24.28 21.03 1.20
N GLN A 14 -24.03 21.92 2.13
CA GLN A 14 -22.66 22.34 2.48
C GLN A 14 -21.85 21.19 3.12
N LYS A 15 -22.46 20.37 3.99
CA LYS A 15 -21.80 19.18 4.55
C LYS A 15 -21.48 18.14 3.48
N LEU A 16 -22.37 17.94 2.51
CA LEU A 16 -22.14 17.01 1.42
C LEU A 16 -20.96 17.44 0.54
N ASP A 17 -20.86 18.73 0.24
CA ASP A 17 -19.74 19.31 -0.52
C ASP A 17 -18.41 19.14 0.22
N ASP A 18 -18.39 19.31 1.53
CA ASP A 18 -17.20 19.07 2.36
C ASP A 18 -16.79 17.60 2.33
N ILE A 19 -17.74 16.68 2.45
CA ILE A 19 -17.46 15.22 2.35
C ILE A 19 -16.89 14.86 0.96
N VAL A 20 -17.45 15.43 -0.10
CA VAL A 20 -16.96 15.19 -1.48
C VAL A 20 -15.55 15.73 -1.65
N ARG A 21 -15.24 16.89 -1.10
CA ARG A 21 -13.91 17.48 -1.14
C ARG A 21 -12.90 16.64 -0.38
N ASP A 22 -13.22 16.23 0.85
CA ASP A 22 -12.35 15.40 1.67
C ASP A 22 -12.13 14.02 1.03
N ALA A 23 -13.17 13.45 0.41
CA ALA A 23 -13.05 12.21 -0.36
C ALA A 23 -12.14 12.37 -1.58
N ASP A 24 -12.18 13.49 -2.28
CA ASP A 24 -11.31 13.76 -3.44
C ASP A 24 -9.85 13.90 -3.04
N GLU A 25 -9.58 14.63 -1.96
CA GLU A 25 -8.24 14.75 -1.39
C GLU A 25 -7.71 13.39 -0.95
N TYR A 26 -8.54 12.62 -0.26
CA TYR A 26 -8.18 11.27 0.19
C TYR A 26 -7.94 10.31 -0.99
N TYR A 27 -8.80 10.32 -2.01
CA TYR A 27 -8.63 9.52 -3.22
C TYR A 27 -7.34 9.87 -3.96
N THR A 28 -7.03 11.15 -4.09
CA THR A 28 -5.80 11.64 -4.72
C THR A 28 -4.57 11.19 -3.92
N TYR A 29 -4.63 11.28 -2.60
CA TYR A 29 -3.60 10.79 -1.70
C TYR A 29 -3.38 9.28 -1.86
N LEU A 30 -4.46 8.48 -1.81
CA LEU A 30 -4.40 7.02 -1.99
C LEU A 30 -3.81 6.63 -3.35
N LYS A 31 -4.19 7.33 -4.42
CA LYS A 31 -3.67 7.09 -5.76
C LYS A 31 -2.17 7.35 -5.87
N ARG A 32 -1.70 8.49 -5.34
CA ARG A 32 -0.27 8.82 -5.31
C ARG A 32 0.53 7.81 -4.49
N LYS A 33 0.03 7.48 -3.32
CA LYS A 33 0.65 6.53 -2.40
C LYS A 33 0.70 5.13 -3.00
N HIS A 34 -0.38 4.67 -3.64
CA HIS A 34 -0.42 3.37 -4.32
C HIS A 34 0.65 3.26 -5.42
N VAL A 35 0.85 4.31 -6.21
CA VAL A 35 1.90 4.33 -7.25
C VAL A 35 3.28 4.26 -6.63
N HIS A 36 3.52 5.03 -5.56
CA HIS A 36 4.82 5.06 -4.89
C HIS A 36 5.15 3.71 -4.22
N GLU A 37 4.21 3.15 -3.46
CA GLU A 37 4.36 1.85 -2.81
C GLU A 37 4.54 0.72 -3.82
N THR A 38 3.82 0.77 -4.96
CA THR A 38 3.99 -0.23 -6.02
C THR A 38 5.41 -0.20 -6.60
N ARG A 39 5.98 0.99 -6.78
CA ARG A 39 7.37 1.12 -7.27
C ARG A 39 8.37 0.58 -6.26
N LEU A 40 8.19 0.91 -4.98
CA LEU A 40 9.05 0.39 -3.90
C LEU A 40 8.99 -1.12 -3.81
N ASP A 41 7.78 -1.71 -3.79
CA ASP A 41 7.59 -3.16 -3.75
C ASP A 41 8.29 -3.87 -4.92
N VAL A 42 8.19 -3.31 -6.13
CA VAL A 42 8.84 -3.86 -7.33
C VAL A 42 10.36 -3.88 -7.18
N VAL A 43 10.92 -2.77 -6.70
CA VAL A 43 12.39 -2.66 -6.49
C VAL A 43 12.84 -3.60 -5.40
N VAL A 44 12.13 -3.61 -4.26
CA VAL A 44 12.48 -4.45 -3.11
C VAL A 44 12.41 -5.93 -3.48
N VAL A 45 11.31 -6.40 -4.05
CA VAL A 45 11.15 -7.81 -4.47
C VAL A 45 12.20 -8.17 -5.53
N GLY A 46 12.42 -7.30 -6.52
CA GLY A 46 13.44 -7.51 -7.54
C GLY A 46 14.84 -7.68 -6.95
N LEU A 47 15.24 -6.81 -6.02
CA LEU A 47 16.54 -6.87 -5.34
C LEU A 47 16.69 -8.13 -4.49
N VAL A 48 15.64 -8.53 -3.75
CA VAL A 48 15.68 -9.74 -2.90
C VAL A 48 15.84 -10.98 -3.72
N VAL A 49 15.01 -11.12 -4.76
CA VAL A 49 15.06 -12.29 -5.63
C VAL A 49 16.39 -12.33 -6.38
N TRP A 50 16.90 -11.18 -6.85
CA TRP A 50 18.24 -11.09 -7.42
C TRP A 50 19.30 -11.56 -6.45
N PHE A 51 19.29 -11.07 -5.22
CA PHE A 51 20.29 -11.38 -4.22
C PHE A 51 20.25 -12.86 -3.79
N ALA A 52 19.03 -13.38 -3.55
CA ALA A 52 18.84 -14.79 -3.21
C ALA A 52 19.29 -15.72 -4.35
N SER A 53 18.97 -15.36 -5.59
CA SER A 53 19.37 -16.12 -6.78
C SER A 53 20.89 -16.06 -6.98
N PHE A 54 21.50 -14.89 -6.80
CA PHE A 54 22.93 -14.72 -6.88
C PHE A 54 23.67 -15.56 -5.81
N ALA A 55 23.20 -15.53 -4.58
CA ALA A 55 23.75 -16.35 -3.50
C ALA A 55 23.62 -17.84 -3.83
N ALA A 56 22.43 -18.31 -4.19
CA ALA A 56 22.19 -19.73 -4.48
C ALA A 56 23.04 -20.22 -5.65
N ILE A 57 23.06 -19.50 -6.77
CA ILE A 57 23.82 -19.88 -7.97
C ILE A 57 25.32 -19.73 -7.72
N GLY A 58 25.73 -18.64 -7.06
CA GLY A 58 27.14 -18.36 -6.76
C GLY A 58 27.75 -19.40 -5.81
N PHE A 59 27.05 -19.77 -4.73
CA PHE A 59 27.51 -20.83 -3.83
C PHE A 59 27.54 -22.19 -4.52
N SER A 60 26.56 -22.51 -5.35
CA SER A 60 26.55 -23.77 -6.11
C SER A 60 27.69 -23.80 -7.12
N ALA A 61 27.96 -22.72 -7.82
CA ALA A 61 29.06 -22.61 -8.77
C ALA A 61 30.43 -22.72 -8.07
N LEU A 62 30.57 -22.09 -6.89
CA LEU A 62 31.81 -22.16 -6.10
C LEU A 62 32.09 -23.58 -5.60
N ALA A 63 31.03 -24.30 -5.18
CA ALA A 63 31.14 -25.68 -4.70
C ALA A 63 31.52 -26.67 -5.81
N LEU A 64 31.00 -26.46 -7.04
CA LEU A 64 31.20 -27.37 -8.16
C LEU A 64 32.48 -27.09 -8.97
N TYR A 65 32.85 -25.83 -9.17
CA TYR A 65 33.86 -25.43 -10.13
C TYR A 65 35.06 -24.67 -9.51
N GLY A 66 35.03 -24.44 -8.20
CA GLY A 66 36.08 -23.70 -7.50
C GLY A 66 36.05 -22.18 -7.76
N ARG A 67 37.18 -21.50 -7.48
CA ARG A 67 37.24 -20.00 -7.46
C ARG A 67 37.34 -19.34 -8.86
N MET A 68 36.70 -19.85 -9.89
CA MET A 68 36.74 -19.20 -11.18
C MET A 68 35.82 -17.97 -11.23
N ILE A 69 36.40 -16.80 -11.36
CA ILE A 69 35.72 -15.47 -11.47
C ILE A 69 34.65 -15.49 -12.58
N TYR A 70 34.88 -16.24 -13.65
CA TYR A 70 33.92 -16.38 -14.75
C TYR A 70 32.56 -16.91 -14.28
N TYR A 71 32.51 -17.93 -13.42
CA TYR A 71 31.24 -18.48 -12.92
C TYR A 71 30.50 -17.52 -12.01
N VAL A 72 31.23 -16.68 -11.27
CA VAL A 72 30.61 -15.61 -10.45
C VAL A 72 29.94 -14.56 -11.35
N ALA A 73 30.60 -14.17 -12.45
CA ALA A 73 30.03 -13.21 -13.40
C ALA A 73 28.77 -13.77 -14.09
N VAL A 74 28.80 -15.05 -14.48
CA VAL A 74 27.63 -15.73 -15.07
C VAL A 74 26.48 -15.82 -14.04
N ALA A 75 26.78 -16.22 -12.80
CA ALA A 75 25.79 -16.28 -11.71
C ALA A 75 25.15 -14.90 -11.46
N PHE A 76 25.95 -13.84 -11.47
CA PHE A 76 25.48 -12.47 -11.33
C PHE A 76 24.52 -12.10 -12.46
N SER A 77 24.89 -12.36 -13.71
CA SER A 77 24.06 -12.05 -14.88
C SER A 77 22.72 -12.80 -14.87
N ILE A 78 22.73 -14.08 -14.55
CA ILE A 78 21.50 -14.88 -14.43
C ILE A 78 20.61 -14.33 -13.29
N ALA A 79 21.19 -14.02 -12.14
CA ALA A 79 20.47 -13.46 -11.01
C ALA A 79 19.81 -12.11 -11.33
N VAL A 80 20.46 -11.24 -12.12
CA VAL A 80 19.88 -9.97 -12.62
C VAL A 80 18.63 -10.23 -13.44
N VAL A 81 18.66 -11.20 -14.35
CA VAL A 81 17.49 -11.54 -15.18
C VAL A 81 16.34 -12.06 -14.33
N ILE A 82 16.63 -12.95 -13.36
CA ILE A 82 15.62 -13.52 -12.44
C ILE A 82 15.01 -12.41 -11.57
N GLY A 83 15.83 -11.52 -11.00
CA GLY A 83 15.37 -10.40 -10.20
C GLY A 83 14.50 -9.41 -10.98
N ALA A 84 14.90 -9.08 -12.21
CA ALA A 84 14.12 -8.23 -13.11
C ALA A 84 12.77 -8.86 -13.49
N ALA A 85 12.75 -10.17 -13.77
CA ALA A 85 11.53 -10.90 -14.06
C ALA A 85 10.58 -10.92 -12.83
N ALA A 86 11.09 -11.16 -11.62
CA ALA A 86 10.32 -11.10 -10.39
C ALA A 86 9.73 -9.71 -10.13
N GLY A 87 10.53 -8.66 -10.33
CA GLY A 87 10.07 -7.27 -10.25
C GLY A 87 8.94 -6.98 -11.26
N LEU A 88 9.07 -7.43 -12.51
CA LEU A 88 8.05 -7.27 -13.54
C LEU A 88 6.74 -8.00 -13.16
N VAL A 89 6.83 -9.24 -12.72
CA VAL A 89 5.66 -10.02 -12.27
C VAL A 89 4.97 -9.30 -11.10
N THR A 90 5.73 -8.83 -10.12
CA THR A 90 5.21 -8.05 -8.99
C THR A 90 4.49 -6.79 -9.48
N TYR A 91 5.07 -6.06 -10.43
CA TYR A 91 4.43 -4.88 -11.02
C TYR A 91 3.10 -5.23 -11.69
N LEU A 92 3.03 -6.29 -12.49
CA LEU A 92 1.81 -6.71 -13.19
C LEU A 92 0.71 -7.13 -12.20
N ILE A 93 1.05 -7.88 -11.15
CA ILE A 93 0.11 -8.28 -10.11
C ILE A 93 -0.42 -7.05 -9.36
N ARG A 94 0.46 -6.12 -8.98
CA ARG A 94 0.10 -4.91 -8.25
C ARG A 94 -0.75 -3.95 -9.09
N ARG A 95 -0.44 -3.82 -10.39
CA ARG A 95 -1.24 -3.00 -11.32
C ARG A 95 -2.67 -3.52 -11.46
N ARG A 96 -2.87 -4.84 -11.53
CA ARG A 96 -4.21 -5.45 -11.60
C ARG A 96 -5.03 -5.22 -10.32
N ARG A 97 -4.40 -5.14 -9.16
CA ARG A 97 -5.08 -4.90 -7.88
C ARG A 97 -5.51 -3.44 -7.67
N GLY A 98 -5.02 -2.51 -8.46
CA GLY A 98 -5.39 -1.09 -8.42
C GLY A 98 -6.85 -0.80 -8.83
N SER A 99 -7.57 -1.77 -9.42
CA SER A 99 -8.97 -1.60 -9.83
C SER A 99 -9.95 -1.32 -8.68
N LYS A 100 -9.61 -1.69 -7.45
CA LYS A 100 -10.47 -1.43 -6.28
C LYS A 100 -10.64 0.06 -5.96
N PHE A 101 -9.70 0.91 -6.39
CA PHE A 101 -9.85 2.36 -6.27
C PHE A 101 -10.68 2.97 -7.41
N ALA A 102 -10.96 2.21 -8.47
CA ALA A 102 -11.76 2.69 -9.59
C ALA A 102 -13.21 2.94 -9.17
N GLU A 103 -13.78 2.10 -8.31
CA GLU A 103 -15.14 2.25 -7.79
C GLU A 103 -15.30 3.55 -7.00
N LEU A 104 -14.33 3.84 -6.11
CA LEU A 104 -14.29 5.11 -5.38
C LEU A 104 -14.21 6.31 -6.34
N GLY A 105 -13.38 6.21 -7.39
CA GLY A 105 -13.27 7.26 -8.41
C GLY A 105 -14.55 7.48 -9.21
N VAL A 106 -15.29 6.41 -9.53
CA VAL A 106 -16.57 6.48 -10.24
C VAL A 106 -17.65 7.13 -9.35
N LEU A 107 -17.77 6.71 -8.09
CA LEU A 107 -18.69 7.32 -7.13
C LEU A 107 -18.41 8.81 -6.97
N LEU A 108 -17.15 9.16 -6.80
CA LEU A 108 -16.69 10.55 -6.63
C LEU A 108 -16.99 11.41 -7.86
N SER A 109 -16.78 10.88 -9.07
CA SER A 109 -17.11 11.58 -10.32
C SER A 109 -18.62 11.79 -10.48
N LYS A 110 -19.44 10.81 -10.09
CA LYS A 110 -20.90 10.90 -10.13
C LYS A 110 -21.40 11.98 -9.16
N MET A 111 -20.85 12.05 -7.96
CA MET A 111 -21.22 13.06 -6.97
C MET A 111 -20.82 14.48 -7.40
N LYS A 112 -19.65 14.65 -8.01
CA LYS A 112 -19.19 15.93 -8.57
C LYS A 112 -20.05 16.43 -9.74
N ALA A 113 -20.69 15.52 -10.49
CA ALA A 113 -21.54 15.88 -11.63
C ALA A 113 -22.93 16.44 -11.25
N GLY A 114 -23.26 16.54 -9.96
CA GLY A 114 -24.45 17.20 -9.46
C GLY A 114 -25.70 16.34 -9.45
N GLY A 115 -25.92 15.63 -8.41
CA GLY A 115 -27.10 14.76 -8.17
C GLY A 115 -26.89 13.88 -6.94
N ALA A 116 -26.04 14.31 -6.01
CA ALA A 116 -25.71 13.55 -4.83
C ALA A 116 -26.85 13.57 -3.82
N SER A 117 -27.39 12.40 -3.50
CA SER A 117 -28.28 12.20 -2.36
C SER A 117 -27.45 11.95 -1.08
N SER A 118 -28.07 12.14 0.09
CA SER A 118 -27.46 11.76 1.36
C SER A 118 -27.06 10.29 1.41
N GLU A 119 -27.80 9.42 0.72
CA GLU A 119 -27.49 8.00 0.57
C GLU A 119 -26.21 7.77 -0.26
N ASP A 120 -25.97 8.56 -1.31
CA ASP A 120 -24.73 8.51 -2.08
C ASP A 120 -23.54 8.96 -1.23
N GLY A 121 -23.73 9.94 -0.31
CA GLY A 121 -22.74 10.35 0.67
C GLY A 121 -22.32 9.21 1.60
N LEU A 122 -23.28 8.47 2.16
CA LEU A 122 -23.00 7.30 3.00
C LEU A 122 -22.25 6.21 2.23
N ARG A 123 -22.66 5.92 0.99
CA ARG A 123 -21.99 4.94 0.12
C ARG A 123 -20.54 5.36 -0.18
N LEU A 124 -20.30 6.65 -0.40
CA LEU A 124 -18.96 7.19 -0.61
C LEU A 124 -18.09 6.99 0.62
N MET A 125 -18.61 7.29 1.81
CA MET A 125 -17.89 7.08 3.07
C MET A 125 -17.57 5.61 3.32
N ASP A 126 -18.51 4.71 3.09
CA ASP A 126 -18.28 3.26 3.23
C ASP A 126 -17.24 2.76 2.21
N ALA A 127 -17.25 3.28 0.98
CA ALA A 127 -16.23 2.95 -0.03
C ALA A 127 -14.84 3.47 0.38
N MET A 128 -14.76 4.66 0.98
CA MET A 128 -13.51 5.20 1.54
C MET A 128 -12.97 4.32 2.67
N HIS A 129 -13.84 3.89 3.59
CA HIS A 129 -13.45 3.00 4.70
C HIS A 129 -12.96 1.64 4.19
N GLN A 130 -13.65 1.04 3.21
CA GLN A 130 -13.19 -0.20 2.58
C GLN A 130 -11.82 -0.03 1.88
N ALA A 131 -11.62 1.10 1.20
CA ALA A 131 -10.32 1.42 0.59
C ALA A 131 -9.22 1.57 1.64
N ALA A 132 -9.49 2.25 2.76
CA ALA A 132 -8.55 2.42 3.87
C ALA A 132 -8.18 1.07 4.51
N THR A 133 -9.16 0.21 4.75
CA THR A 133 -8.96 -1.14 5.29
C THR A 133 -8.11 -2.01 4.35
N ALA A 134 -8.36 -1.92 3.03
CA ALA A 134 -7.55 -2.63 2.03
C ALA A 134 -6.10 -2.14 2.00
N VAL A 135 -5.87 -0.84 2.16
CA VAL A 135 -4.51 -0.24 2.26
C VAL A 135 -3.81 -0.70 3.54
N LYS A 136 -4.53 -0.68 4.69
CA LYS A 136 -3.99 -1.19 5.98
C LYS A 136 -3.50 -2.63 5.85
N LYS A 137 -4.37 -3.52 5.35
CA LYS A 137 -4.02 -4.94 5.18
C LYS A 137 -2.77 -5.10 4.31
N ARG A 138 -2.73 -4.38 3.19
CA ARG A 138 -1.58 -4.41 2.29
C ARG A 138 -0.30 -3.93 2.96
N ARG A 139 -0.36 -2.87 3.76
CA ARG A 139 0.81 -2.35 4.48
C ARG A 139 1.35 -3.31 5.51
N LEU A 140 0.46 -4.02 6.21
CA LEU A 140 0.85 -5.07 7.15
C LEU A 140 1.56 -6.22 6.43
N ASP A 141 1.06 -6.63 5.26
CA ASP A 141 1.69 -7.65 4.42
C ASP A 141 3.08 -7.17 3.94
N SER A 142 3.18 -5.91 3.47
CA SER A 142 4.46 -5.33 3.04
C SER A 142 5.46 -5.15 4.20
N ALA A 143 4.99 -4.85 5.41
CA ALA A 143 5.85 -4.76 6.58
C ALA A 143 6.56 -6.09 6.85
N PHE A 144 5.86 -7.21 6.71
CA PHE A 144 6.45 -8.54 6.82
C PHE A 144 7.49 -8.80 5.71
N GLU A 145 7.15 -8.48 4.46
CA GLU A 145 8.07 -8.59 3.32
C GLU A 145 9.37 -7.79 3.58
N TYR A 146 9.27 -6.54 4.04
CA TYR A 146 10.44 -5.70 4.37
C TYR A 146 11.27 -6.25 5.53
N GLY A 147 10.62 -6.83 6.53
CA GLY A 147 11.30 -7.52 7.63
C GLY A 147 12.14 -8.71 7.14
N VAL A 148 11.55 -9.55 6.27
CA VAL A 148 12.27 -10.69 5.66
C VAL A 148 13.45 -10.23 4.81
N VAL A 149 13.28 -9.14 4.07
CA VAL A 149 14.34 -8.52 3.27
C VAL A 149 15.49 -8.03 4.13
N ALA A 150 15.18 -7.27 5.18
CA ALA A 150 16.19 -6.75 6.10
C ALA A 150 16.94 -7.90 6.80
N PHE A 151 16.22 -8.95 7.22
CA PHE A 151 16.83 -10.18 7.72
C PHE A 151 17.83 -10.76 6.72
N ALA A 152 17.39 -11.00 5.49
CA ALA A 152 18.22 -11.64 4.47
C ALA A 152 19.47 -10.81 4.16
N LEU A 153 19.33 -9.50 3.96
CA LEU A 153 20.44 -8.62 3.65
C LEU A 153 21.47 -8.57 4.80
N VAL A 154 21.01 -8.35 6.03
CA VAL A 154 21.93 -8.23 7.18
C VAL A 154 22.56 -9.57 7.52
N ALA A 155 21.81 -10.68 7.46
CA ALA A 155 22.35 -12.00 7.70
C ALA A 155 23.44 -12.37 6.70
N LEU A 156 23.26 -12.02 5.43
CA LEU A 156 24.21 -12.33 4.35
C LEU A 156 25.46 -11.44 4.41
N ILE A 157 25.28 -10.12 4.65
CA ILE A 157 26.43 -9.18 4.77
C ILE A 157 27.24 -9.47 6.03
N GLY A 158 26.56 -9.71 7.15
CA GLY A 158 27.18 -9.97 8.44
C GLY A 158 27.59 -11.41 8.67
N LEU A 159 27.24 -12.34 7.76
CA LEU A 159 27.41 -13.79 7.91
C LEU A 159 26.86 -14.31 9.26
N ASN A 160 25.88 -13.62 9.83
CA ASN A 160 25.33 -13.90 11.15
C ASN A 160 23.80 -13.84 11.12
N ALA A 161 23.17 -15.00 11.30
CA ALA A 161 21.70 -15.11 11.29
C ALA A 161 21.04 -14.37 12.47
N ALA A 162 21.70 -14.24 13.62
CA ALA A 162 21.15 -13.57 14.79
C ALA A 162 21.02 -12.05 14.57
N THR A 163 22.04 -11.40 14.01
CA THR A 163 21.98 -9.98 13.66
C THR A 163 20.96 -9.72 12.54
N GLY A 164 20.86 -10.63 11.58
CA GLY A 164 19.82 -10.56 10.54
C GLY A 164 18.42 -10.65 11.15
N ALA A 165 18.19 -11.60 12.07
CA ALA A 165 16.89 -11.76 12.73
C ALA A 165 16.49 -10.50 13.52
N LEU A 166 17.42 -9.92 14.25
CA LEU A 166 17.19 -8.66 14.99
C LEU A 166 16.81 -7.52 14.05
N ALA A 167 17.57 -7.33 12.96
CA ALA A 167 17.30 -6.31 11.97
C ALA A 167 15.91 -6.50 11.30
N GLY A 168 15.60 -7.74 10.93
CA GLY A 168 14.29 -8.10 10.35
C GLY A 168 13.12 -7.78 11.27
N VAL A 169 13.25 -8.12 12.55
CA VAL A 169 12.21 -7.84 13.56
C VAL A 169 12.04 -6.34 13.77
N ILE A 170 13.13 -5.57 13.87
CA ILE A 170 13.07 -4.11 14.05
C ILE A 170 12.37 -3.46 12.86
N VAL A 171 12.74 -3.80 11.64
CA VAL A 171 12.14 -3.26 10.41
C VAL A 171 10.67 -3.63 10.32
N TYR A 172 10.33 -4.90 10.58
CA TYR A 172 8.93 -5.37 10.62
C TYR A 172 8.08 -4.59 11.64
N LEU A 173 8.56 -4.44 12.87
CA LEU A 173 7.84 -3.74 13.92
C LEU A 173 7.66 -2.26 13.60
N TYR A 174 8.68 -1.61 13.03
CA TYR A 174 8.61 -0.21 12.63
C TYR A 174 7.49 0.02 11.61
N PHE A 175 7.50 -0.71 10.48
CA PHE A 175 6.49 -0.54 9.44
C PHE A 175 5.09 -0.99 9.87
N ARG A 176 5.00 -2.03 10.70
CA ARG A 176 3.73 -2.46 11.30
C ARG A 176 3.14 -1.38 12.20
N PHE A 177 3.94 -0.78 13.08
CA PHE A 177 3.49 0.27 13.99
C PHE A 177 3.04 1.52 13.23
N GLU A 178 3.80 1.93 12.22
CA GLU A 178 3.45 3.05 11.34
C GLU A 178 2.10 2.81 10.63
N ALA A 179 1.90 1.61 10.08
CA ALA A 179 0.67 1.23 9.40
C ALA A 179 -0.56 1.24 10.33
N LEU A 180 -0.42 0.76 11.57
CA LEU A 180 -1.49 0.76 12.57
C LEU A 180 -1.85 2.17 13.01
N ARG A 181 -0.87 2.99 13.36
CA ARG A 181 -1.07 4.37 13.82
C ARG A 181 -1.76 5.25 12.78
N GLU A 182 -1.42 5.08 11.51
CA GLU A 182 -2.05 5.84 10.42
C GLU A 182 -3.51 5.42 10.21
N TYR A 183 -3.79 4.12 10.35
CA TYR A 183 -5.15 3.59 10.23
C TYR A 183 -6.05 4.05 11.38
N GLU A 184 -5.62 3.96 12.62
CA GLU A 184 -6.40 4.37 13.81
C GLU A 184 -6.86 5.82 13.69
N ARG A 185 -5.99 6.73 13.28
CA ARG A 185 -6.35 8.13 13.05
C ARG A 185 -7.39 8.33 11.94
N GLY A 186 -7.37 7.47 10.92
CA GLY A 186 -8.35 7.50 9.82
C GLY A 186 -9.70 6.94 10.25
N GLU A 187 -9.70 5.92 11.11
CA GLU A 187 -10.91 5.27 11.61
C GLU A 187 -11.70 6.18 12.56
N GLU A 188 -11.03 6.86 13.48
CA GLU A 188 -11.65 7.86 14.36
C GLU A 188 -12.36 8.95 13.56
N ARG A 189 -11.70 9.54 12.56
CA ARG A 189 -12.31 10.56 11.70
C ARG A 189 -13.51 10.04 10.91
N TYR A 190 -13.44 8.80 10.42
CA TYR A 190 -14.54 8.18 9.69
C TYR A 190 -15.77 7.99 10.59
N GLU A 191 -15.58 7.47 11.80
CA GLU A 191 -16.69 7.27 12.73
C GLU A 191 -17.36 8.57 13.14
N ASP A 192 -16.58 9.61 13.42
CA ASP A 192 -17.09 10.93 13.77
C ASP A 192 -17.91 11.54 12.62
N SER A 193 -17.37 11.53 11.41
CA SER A 193 -18.06 12.05 10.22
C SER A 193 -19.33 11.25 9.90
N LYS A 194 -19.32 9.93 10.10
CA LYS A 194 -20.49 9.08 9.89
C LYS A 194 -21.60 9.36 10.90
N ARG A 195 -21.24 9.56 12.17
CA ARG A 195 -22.21 9.93 13.22
C ARG A 195 -22.85 11.29 12.95
N GLU A 196 -22.05 12.27 12.56
CA GLU A 196 -22.57 13.60 12.20
C GLU A 196 -23.54 13.55 11.00
N LEU A 197 -23.23 12.75 10.00
CA LEU A 197 -24.08 12.60 8.81
C LEU A 197 -25.41 11.90 9.16
N LEU A 198 -25.37 10.85 9.98
CA LEU A 198 -26.56 10.14 10.44
C LEU A 198 -27.46 11.00 11.34
N GLN A 199 -26.90 11.92 12.11
CA GLN A 199 -27.67 12.88 12.92
C GLN A 199 -28.33 13.97 12.10
N SER A 200 -27.87 14.19 10.86
CA SER A 200 -28.40 15.20 9.93
C SER A 200 -29.46 14.67 8.97
N LEU A 201 -29.68 13.36 8.94
CA LEU A 201 -30.73 12.66 8.18
C LEU A 201 -32.00 12.56 9.02
#